data_265cd1f8784352743ce864ef3d838b25
#
_entry.id   265cd1f8784352743ce864ef3d838b25
#
_cell.length_a   1.000
_cell.length_b   1.000
_cell.length_c   1.000
_cell.angle_alpha   90.00
_cell.angle_beta   90.00
_cell.angle_gamma   90.00
#
_symmetry.space_group_name_H-M   'P 1'
#
loop_
_entity.id
_entity.type
_entity.pdbx_description
1 polymer ?
#
loop_
_entity_poly.entity_id
_entity_poly.type
_entity_poly.pdbx_seq_one_letter_code
_entity_poly.pdbx_strand_id
1 'polypeptide(L)'
;MIRENIAEKLTTQQYVTSGAWIPGVELYHLDKHEDKTGAGSFIEVFGETFCTTTETRTTSIKQMNYSTMAPGAIKGFHLHFVQTDYWFVPPGNKMYTILHDCREDCQPLTYTFLLGPDPVVLAIPPGVAHGVKNVGTSDGIIIYGVTEPFNFEDPDEHRLPWDMLGKDIWEMTRD
;
A
#
# COMPACT_ATOMS: atom_id res chain seq x y z
N MET A 1 -14.04 -14.40 -1.20
CA MET A 1 -14.19 -14.46 0.28
C MET A 1 -12.85 -14.19 0.92
N ILE A 2 -12.82 -13.58 2.08
CA ILE A 2 -11.60 -13.29 2.84
C ILE A 2 -11.48 -14.33 3.93
N ARG A 3 -10.25 -14.78 4.22
CA ARG A 3 -10.00 -15.87 5.18
C ARG A 3 -10.47 -15.49 6.57
N GLU A 4 -11.36 -16.27 7.13
CA GLU A 4 -11.67 -16.26 8.56
C GLU A 4 -10.46 -16.84 9.32
N ASN A 5 -10.10 -16.26 10.46
CA ASN A 5 -8.97 -16.69 11.32
C ASN A 5 -7.57 -16.60 10.69
N ILE A 6 -7.24 -15.46 10.10
CA ILE A 6 -5.90 -15.21 9.53
C ILE A 6 -4.79 -15.44 10.57
N ALA A 7 -5.00 -15.03 11.81
CA ALA A 7 -4.00 -15.16 12.89
C ALA A 7 -3.69 -16.62 13.28
N GLU A 8 -4.65 -17.55 13.15
CA GLU A 8 -4.44 -18.97 13.50
C GLU A 8 -3.74 -19.78 12.39
N LYS A 9 -3.80 -19.31 11.15
CA LYS A 9 -3.25 -20.03 9.97
C LYS A 9 -1.84 -19.60 9.59
N LEU A 10 -1.29 -18.56 10.21
CA LEU A 10 0.04 -18.02 9.90
C LEU A 10 1.20 -18.74 10.60
N THR A 11 1.12 -20.05 10.79
CA THR A 11 2.19 -20.84 11.43
C THR A 11 3.38 -21.16 10.55
N THR A 12 3.34 -20.81 9.26
CA THR A 12 4.47 -21.06 8.34
C THR A 12 4.68 -19.84 7.44
N GLN A 13 5.70 -19.03 7.75
CA GLN A 13 6.14 -17.94 6.89
C GLN A 13 6.77 -18.54 5.63
N GLN A 14 6.14 -18.35 4.48
CA GLN A 14 6.77 -18.53 3.19
C GLN A 14 6.97 -17.16 2.56
N TYR A 15 8.18 -16.63 2.65
CA TYR A 15 8.61 -15.49 1.86
C TYR A 15 8.83 -15.98 0.43
N VAL A 16 7.97 -15.57 -0.49
CA VAL A 16 8.19 -15.83 -1.91
C VAL A 16 8.97 -14.65 -2.48
N THR A 17 10.26 -14.82 -2.66
CA THR A 17 11.14 -13.81 -3.28
C THR A 17 11.23 -13.91 -4.80
N SER A 18 10.51 -14.82 -5.45
CA SER A 18 10.61 -15.02 -6.90
C SER A 18 9.28 -15.32 -7.57
N GLY A 19 8.84 -14.45 -8.43
CA GLY A 19 8.07 -14.76 -9.64
C GLY A 19 6.57 -14.59 -9.61
N ALA A 20 5.87 -14.63 -8.49
CA ALA A 20 4.42 -14.46 -8.45
C ALA A 20 4.03 -13.22 -7.64
N TRP A 21 3.53 -12.19 -8.31
CA TRP A 21 2.99 -10.98 -7.70
C TRP A 21 1.59 -11.23 -7.12
N ILE A 22 1.20 -10.51 -6.04
CA ILE A 22 -0.16 -10.61 -5.50
C ILE A 22 -1.15 -10.15 -6.57
N PRO A 23 -2.10 -10.98 -7.01
CA PRO A 23 -3.03 -10.61 -8.07
C PRO A 23 -3.84 -9.35 -7.72
N GLY A 24 -3.91 -8.41 -8.66
CA GLY A 24 -4.63 -7.14 -8.51
C GLY A 24 -3.87 -6.04 -7.77
N VAL A 25 -2.72 -6.34 -7.14
CA VAL A 25 -1.79 -5.30 -6.70
C VAL A 25 -1.06 -4.77 -7.93
N GLU A 26 -1.03 -3.45 -8.07
CA GLU A 26 -0.41 -2.79 -9.22
C GLU A 26 0.51 -1.66 -8.77
N LEU A 27 1.60 -1.47 -9.49
CA LEU A 27 2.51 -0.34 -9.35
C LEU A 27 2.44 0.51 -10.62
N TYR A 28 1.98 1.74 -10.49
CA TYR A 28 1.93 2.71 -11.58
C TYR A 28 3.13 3.64 -11.48
N HIS A 29 4.08 3.52 -12.41
CA HIS A 29 5.20 4.45 -12.50
C HIS A 29 4.71 5.78 -13.05
N LEU A 30 5.12 6.87 -12.39
CA LEU A 30 4.72 8.23 -12.72
C LEU A 30 5.88 8.99 -13.37
N ASP A 31 5.53 9.80 -14.36
CA ASP A 31 6.51 10.68 -15.00
C ASP A 31 6.77 11.91 -14.14
N LYS A 32 8.06 12.22 -13.95
CA LYS A 32 8.51 13.47 -13.36
C LYS A 32 8.80 14.47 -14.46
N HIS A 33 8.13 15.60 -14.43
CA HIS A 33 8.31 16.69 -15.38
C HIS A 33 9.17 17.79 -14.76
N GLU A 34 10.34 18.03 -15.35
CA GLU A 34 11.24 19.10 -14.92
C GLU A 34 10.83 20.44 -15.55
N ASP A 35 10.88 21.52 -14.77
CA ASP A 35 10.68 22.86 -15.28
C ASP A 35 11.82 23.27 -16.22
N LYS A 36 11.49 23.92 -17.33
CA LYS A 36 12.47 24.39 -18.34
C LYS A 36 13.55 25.28 -17.74
N THR A 37 13.27 25.96 -16.65
CA THR A 37 14.20 26.88 -15.98
C THR A 37 15.05 26.17 -14.92
N GLY A 38 14.79 24.88 -14.64
CA GLY A 38 15.41 24.16 -13.52
C GLY A 38 14.93 24.63 -12.15
N ALA A 39 13.82 25.41 -12.08
CA ALA A 39 13.29 25.95 -10.83
C ALA A 39 12.56 24.89 -9.99
N GLY A 40 12.17 23.76 -10.61
CA GLY A 40 11.45 22.70 -9.92
C GLY A 40 11.02 21.59 -10.86
N SER A 41 10.14 20.76 -10.36
CA SER A 41 9.53 19.67 -11.10
C SER A 41 8.14 19.37 -10.55
N PHE A 42 7.29 18.72 -11.33
CA PHE A 42 6.02 18.20 -10.85
C PHE A 42 5.80 16.75 -11.27
N ILE A 43 4.94 16.08 -10.53
CA ILE A 43 4.48 14.73 -10.79
C ILE A 43 2.95 14.75 -10.71
N GLU A 44 2.28 14.29 -11.75
CA GLU A 44 0.83 14.11 -11.73
C GLU A 44 0.51 12.78 -11.05
N VAL A 45 0.03 12.85 -9.80
CA VAL A 45 -0.12 11.65 -8.96
C VAL A 45 -1.41 10.91 -9.26
N PHE A 46 -2.52 11.63 -9.34
CA PHE A 46 -3.86 11.05 -9.56
C PHE A 46 -4.53 11.73 -10.75
N GLY A 47 -3.98 11.50 -11.93
CA GLY A 47 -4.53 12.00 -13.17
C GLY A 47 -5.68 11.16 -13.71
N GLU A 48 -5.98 11.31 -15.00
CA GLU A 48 -7.09 10.66 -15.67
C GLU A 48 -7.10 9.13 -15.51
N THR A 49 -5.93 8.49 -15.46
CA THR A 49 -5.77 7.05 -15.25
C THR A 49 -6.46 6.55 -13.98
N PHE A 50 -6.57 7.39 -12.94
CA PHE A 50 -7.19 7.06 -11.65
C PHE A 50 -8.61 7.61 -11.50
N CYS A 51 -9.07 8.41 -12.46
CA CYS A 51 -10.38 9.09 -12.42
C CYS A 51 -11.33 8.60 -13.51
N THR A 52 -10.88 7.76 -14.45
CA THR A 52 -11.72 7.28 -15.56
C THR A 52 -12.40 5.95 -15.24
N THR A 53 -13.68 5.89 -15.57
CA THR A 53 -14.41 4.64 -15.73
C THR A 53 -14.20 4.14 -17.16
N THR A 54 -13.43 3.07 -17.34
CA THR A 54 -13.47 2.31 -18.61
C THR A 54 -14.41 1.12 -18.44
N GLU A 55 -14.87 0.52 -19.54
CA GLU A 55 -15.77 -0.65 -19.50
C GLU A 55 -15.22 -1.83 -18.67
N THR A 56 -13.92 -1.84 -18.41
CA THR A 56 -13.20 -2.89 -17.70
C THR A 56 -12.59 -2.45 -16.35
N ARG A 57 -12.56 -1.14 -16.04
CA ARG A 57 -12.01 -0.57 -14.81
C ARG A 57 -12.84 0.61 -14.34
N THR A 58 -13.40 0.49 -13.16
CA THR A 58 -14.02 1.60 -12.44
C THR A 58 -13.09 2.03 -11.32
N THR A 59 -12.14 2.89 -11.65
CA THR A 59 -11.23 3.47 -10.66
C THR A 59 -11.73 4.87 -10.33
N SER A 60 -12.58 4.98 -9.34
CA SER A 60 -13.06 6.27 -8.86
C SER A 60 -12.56 6.50 -7.44
N ILE A 61 -11.53 7.34 -7.30
CA ILE A 61 -11.12 7.83 -5.99
C ILE A 61 -12.24 8.72 -5.46
N LYS A 62 -12.83 8.36 -4.34
CA LYS A 62 -13.92 9.09 -3.69
C LYS A 62 -13.44 9.94 -2.50
N GLN A 63 -12.30 9.61 -1.92
CA GLN A 63 -11.69 10.36 -0.82
C GLN A 63 -10.18 10.35 -0.95
N MET A 64 -9.56 11.49 -0.63
CA MET A 64 -8.11 11.66 -0.57
C MET A 64 -7.68 11.92 0.87
N ASN A 65 -6.61 11.28 1.30
CA ASN A 65 -6.07 11.38 2.65
C ASN A 65 -4.59 11.77 2.61
N TYR A 66 -4.17 12.53 3.60
CA TYR A 66 -2.78 12.88 3.86
C TYR A 66 -2.38 12.32 5.23
N SER A 67 -1.36 11.51 5.28
CA SER A 67 -0.91 10.85 6.50
C SER A 67 0.56 11.10 6.76
N THR A 68 0.90 11.39 8.00
CA THR A 68 2.29 11.51 8.44
C THR A 68 2.66 10.40 9.41
N MET A 69 3.94 10.04 9.43
CA MET A 69 4.50 9.02 10.31
C MET A 69 5.86 9.45 10.83
N ALA A 70 6.04 9.46 12.14
CA ALA A 70 7.37 9.69 12.76
C ALA A 70 8.36 8.58 12.34
N PRO A 71 9.68 8.85 12.40
CA PRO A 71 10.71 7.84 12.18
C PRO A 71 10.52 6.61 13.07
N GLY A 72 10.60 5.42 12.47
CA GLY A 72 10.41 4.14 13.16
C GLY A 72 8.94 3.74 13.42
N ALA A 73 7.99 4.65 13.22
CA ALA A 73 6.57 4.35 13.41
C ALA A 73 6.08 3.28 12.43
N ILE A 74 5.19 2.40 12.92
CA ILE A 74 4.51 1.38 12.15
C ILE A 74 3.01 1.69 12.12
N LYS A 75 2.40 1.64 10.95
CA LYS A 75 0.95 1.60 10.74
C LYS A 75 0.60 0.31 10.03
N GLY A 76 -0.27 -0.48 10.60
CA GLY A 76 -0.72 -1.74 10.01
C GLY A 76 -0.93 -2.82 11.08
N PHE A 77 -1.47 -3.94 10.67
CA PHE A 77 -1.97 -4.14 9.29
C PHE A 77 -3.41 -3.68 9.19
N HIS A 78 -3.74 -3.04 8.07
CA HIS A 78 -5.10 -2.74 7.69
C HIS A 78 -5.54 -3.72 6.61
N LEU A 79 -6.83 -4.03 6.57
CA LEU A 79 -7.46 -4.89 5.59
C LEU A 79 -8.81 -4.30 5.23
N HIS A 80 -9.12 -4.23 3.94
CA HIS A 80 -10.39 -3.77 3.40
C HIS A 80 -11.09 -4.89 2.65
N PHE A 81 -12.41 -4.92 2.71
CA PHE A 81 -13.22 -5.93 2.03
C PHE A 81 -13.81 -5.44 0.71
N VAL A 82 -13.95 -4.13 0.57
CA VAL A 82 -14.57 -3.47 -0.58
C VAL A 82 -13.64 -2.40 -1.16
N GLN A 83 -12.98 -1.64 -0.30
CA GLN A 83 -12.15 -0.51 -0.66
C GLN A 83 -10.85 -0.94 -1.35
N THR A 84 -10.48 -0.23 -2.42
CA THR A 84 -9.13 -0.22 -2.97
C THR A 84 -8.41 1.04 -2.51
N ASP A 85 -7.18 0.88 -2.03
CA ASP A 85 -6.28 1.96 -1.68
C ASP A 85 -5.30 2.26 -2.82
N TYR A 86 -5.02 3.55 -3.05
CA TYR A 86 -4.00 4.03 -3.97
C TYR A 86 -3.00 4.87 -3.21
N TRP A 87 -1.84 4.31 -2.89
CA TRP A 87 -0.82 4.98 -2.09
C TRP A 87 0.25 5.63 -2.94
N PHE A 88 0.52 6.90 -2.68
CA PHE A 88 1.67 7.63 -3.19
C PHE A 88 2.54 8.08 -2.02
N VAL A 89 3.81 7.67 -2.06
CA VAL A 89 4.83 8.15 -1.14
C VAL A 89 5.70 9.14 -1.89
N PRO A 90 5.67 10.45 -1.51
CA PRO A 90 6.46 11.47 -2.20
C PRO A 90 7.95 11.12 -2.20
N PRO A 91 8.69 11.38 -3.30
CA PRO A 91 10.13 11.18 -3.38
C PRO A 91 10.88 11.84 -2.22
N GLY A 92 11.89 11.14 -1.70
CA GLY A 92 12.64 11.56 -0.51
C GLY A 92 12.15 10.94 0.79
N ASN A 93 10.96 10.37 0.81
CA ASN A 93 10.49 9.54 1.93
C ASN A 93 11.00 8.09 1.77
N LYS A 94 10.97 7.33 2.87
CA LYS A 94 11.36 5.92 2.88
C LYS A 94 10.34 5.12 3.69
N MET A 95 9.37 4.54 2.98
CA MET A 95 8.29 3.77 3.58
C MET A 95 8.45 2.29 3.24
N TYR A 96 8.92 1.52 4.22
CA TYR A 96 9.00 0.07 4.09
C TYR A 96 7.59 -0.50 4.18
N THR A 97 7.10 -1.03 3.07
CA THR A 97 5.72 -1.47 2.86
C THR A 97 5.64 -2.97 2.83
N ILE A 98 4.64 -3.51 3.51
CA ILE A 98 4.37 -4.94 3.58
C ILE A 98 2.95 -5.18 3.07
N LEU A 99 2.80 -6.11 2.14
CA LEU A 99 1.52 -6.60 1.61
C LEU A 99 1.40 -8.09 1.90
N HIS A 100 0.22 -8.53 2.32
CA HIS A 100 -0.07 -9.94 2.55
C HIS A 100 -1.45 -10.30 1.98
N ASP A 101 -1.49 -11.29 1.09
CA ASP A 101 -2.74 -11.76 0.49
C ASP A 101 -3.55 -12.60 1.48
N CYS A 102 -4.70 -12.09 1.89
CA CYS A 102 -5.61 -12.73 2.82
C CYS A 102 -6.80 -13.44 2.14
N ARG A 103 -6.86 -13.46 0.81
CA ARG A 103 -7.95 -14.07 0.06
C ARG A 103 -7.85 -15.59 0.07
N GLU A 104 -8.99 -16.26 0.26
CA GLU A 104 -9.06 -17.73 0.35
C GLU A 104 -8.65 -18.42 -0.95
N ASP A 105 -9.00 -17.82 -2.09
CA ASP A 105 -8.79 -18.39 -3.42
C ASP A 105 -7.36 -18.16 -3.95
N CYS A 106 -6.51 -17.49 -3.18
CA CYS A 106 -5.14 -17.17 -3.54
C CYS A 106 -4.11 -17.89 -2.65
N GLN A 107 -2.92 -18.08 -3.16
CA GLN A 107 -1.78 -18.46 -2.31
C GLN A 107 -1.47 -17.31 -1.33
N PRO A 108 -1.18 -17.59 -0.06
CA PRO A 108 -0.84 -16.55 0.93
C PRO A 108 0.54 -15.97 0.62
N LEU A 109 0.57 -15.02 -0.30
CA LEU A 109 1.80 -14.33 -0.70
C LEU A 109 2.05 -13.13 0.21
N THR A 110 3.31 -12.92 0.57
CA THR A 110 3.76 -11.72 1.30
C THR A 110 4.84 -11.03 0.51
N TYR A 111 4.69 -9.73 0.31
CA TYR A 111 5.68 -8.87 -0.33
C TYR A 111 6.13 -7.76 0.58
N THR A 112 7.42 -7.47 0.52
CA THR A 112 8.03 -6.34 1.22
C THR A 112 8.85 -5.53 0.24
N PHE A 113 8.70 -4.21 0.25
CA PHE A 113 9.44 -3.31 -0.61
C PHE A 113 9.45 -1.88 -0.06
N LEU A 114 10.28 -1.03 -0.64
CA LEU A 114 10.43 0.36 -0.23
C LEU A 114 9.68 1.28 -1.21
N LEU A 115 8.73 2.07 -0.68
CA LEU A 115 8.13 3.19 -1.40
C LEU A 115 8.85 4.50 -1.07
N GLY A 116 8.90 5.42 -2.04
CA GLY A 116 9.44 6.76 -1.90
C GLY A 116 10.73 7.05 -2.65
N PRO A 117 11.62 6.06 -2.98
CA PRO A 117 12.73 6.33 -3.89
C PRO A 117 12.25 6.72 -5.28
N ASP A 118 11.28 5.99 -5.81
CA ASP A 118 10.71 6.21 -7.13
C ASP A 118 9.29 6.78 -7.03
N PRO A 119 8.86 7.62 -7.99
CA PRO A 119 7.51 8.14 -8.05
C PRO A 119 6.56 7.07 -8.59
N VAL A 120 5.94 6.32 -7.68
CA VAL A 120 4.98 5.27 -8.01
C VAL A 120 3.70 5.43 -7.21
N VAL A 121 2.57 5.07 -7.79
CA VAL A 121 1.32 4.81 -7.07
C VAL A 121 1.17 3.30 -6.91
N LEU A 122 1.00 2.86 -5.67
CA LEU A 122 0.69 1.48 -5.33
C LEU A 122 -0.82 1.32 -5.20
N ALA A 123 -1.43 0.47 -6.02
CA ALA A 123 -2.82 0.07 -5.88
C ALA A 123 -2.91 -1.22 -5.06
N ILE A 124 -3.72 -1.19 -4.01
CA ILE A 124 -3.93 -2.31 -3.07
C ILE A 124 -5.41 -2.70 -3.13
N PRO A 125 -5.74 -3.85 -3.74
CA PRO A 125 -7.13 -4.29 -3.85
C PRO A 125 -7.69 -4.81 -2.54
N PRO A 126 -9.02 -4.96 -2.42
CA PRO A 126 -9.66 -5.65 -1.31
C PRO A 126 -9.06 -7.03 -1.04
N GLY A 127 -9.01 -7.42 0.24
CA GLY A 127 -8.48 -8.71 0.67
C GLY A 127 -6.96 -8.79 0.79
N VAL A 128 -6.25 -7.70 0.50
CA VAL A 128 -4.79 -7.61 0.72
C VAL A 128 -4.51 -6.80 1.98
N ALA A 129 -4.05 -7.47 3.02
CA ALA A 129 -3.58 -6.78 4.23
C ALA A 129 -2.31 -6.00 3.92
N HIS A 130 -2.24 -4.78 4.44
CA HIS A 130 -1.13 -3.88 4.16
C HIS A 130 -0.68 -3.12 5.41
N GLY A 131 0.60 -2.89 5.48
CA GLY A 131 1.22 -2.14 6.55
C GLY A 131 2.47 -1.42 6.08
N VAL A 132 2.89 -0.44 6.86
CA VAL A 132 4.03 0.41 6.51
C VAL A 132 4.82 0.83 7.75
N LYS A 133 6.14 0.87 7.62
CA LYS A 133 7.09 1.41 8.60
C LYS A 133 7.86 2.57 7.98
N ASN A 134 7.91 3.70 8.66
CA ASN A 134 8.82 4.77 8.26
C ASN A 134 10.26 4.39 8.63
N VAL A 135 11.08 4.07 7.64
CA VAL A 135 12.51 3.73 7.82
C VAL A 135 13.44 4.91 7.49
N GLY A 136 12.85 6.08 7.23
CA GLY A 136 13.57 7.34 7.09
C GLY A 136 13.99 7.93 8.42
N THR A 137 14.70 9.05 8.37
CA THR A 137 15.22 9.79 9.55
C THR A 137 14.39 11.03 9.91
N SER A 138 13.36 11.32 9.12
CA SER A 138 12.41 12.42 9.32
C SER A 138 10.97 11.90 9.23
N ASP A 139 10.02 12.75 9.58
CA ASP A 139 8.60 12.43 9.36
C ASP A 139 8.36 12.09 7.88
N GLY A 140 7.72 10.97 7.67
CA GLY A 140 7.36 10.48 6.35
C GLY A 140 5.92 10.79 6.00
N ILE A 141 5.62 10.87 4.72
CA ILE A 141 4.34 11.26 4.16
C ILE A 141 3.81 10.15 3.26
N ILE A 142 2.53 9.86 3.40
CA ILE A 142 1.76 9.05 2.45
C ILE A 142 0.53 9.87 2.05
N ILE A 143 0.33 10.07 0.76
CA ILE A 143 -0.89 10.59 0.18
C ILE A 143 -1.62 9.41 -0.42
N TYR A 144 -2.89 9.21 -0.06
CA TYR A 144 -3.61 8.06 -0.60
C TYR A 144 -5.06 8.39 -0.94
N GLY A 145 -5.47 7.86 -2.08
CA GLY A 145 -6.84 7.87 -2.54
C GLY A 145 -7.54 6.56 -2.21
N VAL A 146 -8.82 6.60 -1.93
CA VAL A 146 -9.63 5.41 -1.64
C VAL A 146 -10.91 5.39 -2.46
N THR A 147 -11.35 4.19 -2.84
CA THR A 147 -12.56 4.02 -3.66
C THR A 147 -13.84 4.06 -2.86
N GLU A 148 -13.76 3.88 -1.54
CA GLU A 148 -14.90 4.03 -0.64
C GLU A 148 -14.60 5.09 0.43
N PRO A 149 -15.49 6.09 0.64
CA PRO A 149 -15.31 7.07 1.70
C PRO A 149 -15.41 6.40 3.07
N PHE A 150 -14.63 6.90 4.04
CA PHE A 150 -14.71 6.38 5.40
C PHE A 150 -16.12 6.58 5.99
N ASN A 151 -16.73 5.49 6.43
CA ASN A 151 -18.02 5.48 7.11
C ASN A 151 -17.81 5.19 8.59
N PHE A 152 -18.17 6.12 9.47
CA PHE A 152 -18.01 5.96 10.92
C PHE A 152 -18.93 4.90 11.53
N GLU A 153 -20.08 4.63 10.91
CA GLU A 153 -21.07 3.68 11.41
C GLU A 153 -20.74 2.24 11.01
N ASP A 154 -20.10 2.08 9.83
CA ASP A 154 -19.72 0.77 9.28
C ASP A 154 -18.42 0.93 8.47
N PRO A 155 -17.26 1.04 9.14
CA PRO A 155 -16.00 1.26 8.47
C PRO A 155 -15.49 -0.02 7.80
N ASP A 156 -15.14 0.07 6.51
CA ASP A 156 -14.42 -0.98 5.79
C ASP A 156 -12.91 -0.94 6.12
N GLU A 157 -12.56 -0.68 7.38
CA GLU A 157 -11.19 -0.72 7.88
C GLU A 157 -11.08 -1.75 9.02
N HIS A 158 -10.47 -2.89 8.73
CA HIS A 158 -10.23 -3.96 9.68
C HIS A 158 -8.77 -3.94 10.10
N ARG A 159 -8.51 -3.93 11.41
CA ARG A 159 -7.16 -3.90 11.95
C ARG A 159 -6.72 -5.29 12.37
N LEU A 160 -5.61 -5.73 11.82
CA LEU A 160 -4.97 -6.98 12.17
C LEU A 160 -3.75 -6.69 13.07
N PRO A 161 -3.32 -7.66 13.90
CA PRO A 161 -2.13 -7.48 14.74
C PRO A 161 -0.92 -7.06 13.91
N TRP A 162 -0.19 -6.03 14.37
CA TRP A 162 0.98 -5.52 13.66
C TRP A 162 2.11 -6.57 13.52
N ASP A 163 2.13 -7.57 14.41
CA ASP A 163 3.09 -8.67 14.45
C ASP A 163 2.52 -10.00 13.94
N MET A 164 1.39 -9.98 13.22
CA MET A 164 0.74 -11.18 12.69
C MET A 164 1.62 -12.04 11.78
N LEU A 165 2.61 -11.42 11.12
CA LEU A 165 3.61 -12.09 10.28
C LEU A 165 4.97 -12.25 11.00
N GLY A 166 4.99 -12.05 12.32
CA GLY A 166 6.21 -11.98 13.11
C GLY A 166 6.79 -10.56 13.15
N LYS A 167 7.51 -10.25 14.22
CA LYS A 167 8.10 -8.91 14.42
C LYS A 167 9.22 -8.62 13.42
N ASP A 168 9.95 -9.65 13.04
CA ASP A 168 11.12 -9.56 12.17
C ASP A 168 10.75 -9.13 10.74
N ILE A 169 9.48 -9.26 10.33
CA ILE A 169 9.01 -8.79 9.03
C ILE A 169 9.25 -7.27 8.84
N TRP A 170 9.31 -6.52 9.94
CA TRP A 170 9.51 -5.07 9.94
C TRP A 170 11.00 -4.66 9.91
N GLU A 171 11.91 -5.62 9.93
CA GLU A 171 13.35 -5.36 9.81
C GLU A 171 13.77 -5.48 8.34
N MET A 172 14.33 -4.40 7.81
CA MET A 172 14.93 -4.45 6.47
C MET A 172 16.21 -5.27 6.56
N THR A 173 16.25 -6.43 5.88
CA THR A 173 17.49 -7.16 5.68
C THR A 173 18.39 -6.36 4.73
N ARG A 174 19.64 -6.17 5.11
CA ARG A 174 20.68 -5.65 4.23
C ARG A 174 21.38 -6.88 3.65
N ASP A 175 21.20 -7.11 2.37
CA ASP A 175 22.05 -8.02 1.60
C ASP A 175 23.31 -7.29 1.16
#